data_b2ad214e2f1bff8bc03d90a366b9da0b
#
_entry.id   b2ad214e2f1bff8bc03d90a366b9da0b
#
_cell.length_a   1.000
_cell.length_b   1.000
_cell.length_c   1.000
_cell.angle_alpha   90.00
_cell.angle_beta   90.00
_cell.angle_gamma   90.00
#
_symmetry.space_group_name_H-M   'P 1'
#
loop_
_entity.id
_entity.type
_entity.pdbx_description
1 polymer ?
#
loop_
_entity_poly.entity_id
_entity_poly.type
_entity_poly.pdbx_seq_one_letter_code
_entity_poly.pdbx_strand_id
1 'polypeptide(L)'
;MKITKIETIPIRLPTRRVHQWASLTTPIGVYVIIKLHTDQGLVGLGEAPVLKDWGGDYGKYYGETPQTTVHIINDILSPALKGQDPSRFESIHALMDKAVKGYPYCKAAIDTAMYDVVGKALNVPAYQLLGGLFRERIPIAHSLGLMEIDKAVAEALQAKAEGVKTIKLKGGVDQKRDVE
;
A
#
# COMPACT_ATOMS: atom_id res chain seq x y z
N MET A 1 2.64 24.66 7.61
CA MET A 1 1.49 23.73 7.62
C MET A 1 1.67 22.75 8.76
N LYS A 2 0.60 22.41 9.50
CA LYS A 2 0.69 21.48 10.64
C LYS A 2 -0.38 20.43 10.58
N ILE A 3 -0.06 19.20 10.94
CA ILE A 3 -1.02 18.08 11.06
C ILE A 3 -1.96 18.38 12.23
N THR A 4 -3.25 18.34 11.97
CA THR A 4 -4.28 18.57 13.02
C THR A 4 -4.93 17.26 13.46
N LYS A 5 -5.14 16.32 12.52
CA LYS A 5 -5.81 15.02 12.76
C LYS A 5 -5.39 14.03 11.67
N ILE A 6 -5.29 12.76 12.04
CA ILE A 6 -5.26 11.64 11.09
C ILE A 6 -6.55 10.84 11.29
N GLU A 7 -7.33 10.70 10.25
CA GLU A 7 -8.58 9.95 10.23
C GLU A 7 -8.37 8.62 9.52
N THR A 8 -8.89 7.53 10.08
CA THR A 8 -8.79 6.18 9.52
C THR A 8 -10.16 5.69 9.10
N ILE A 9 -10.26 5.13 7.90
CA ILE A 9 -11.51 4.65 7.30
C ILE A 9 -11.27 3.22 6.79
N PRO A 10 -11.60 2.18 7.58
CA PRO A 10 -11.56 0.81 7.11
C PRO A 10 -12.56 0.60 5.98
N ILE A 11 -12.11 0.00 4.88
CA ILE A 11 -12.97 -0.30 3.72
C ILE A 11 -12.76 -1.74 3.26
N ARG A 12 -13.77 -2.30 2.61
CA ARG A 12 -13.70 -3.56 1.90
C ARG A 12 -14.13 -3.32 0.46
N LEU A 13 -13.25 -3.66 -0.48
CA LEU A 13 -13.51 -3.59 -1.91
C LEU A 13 -13.66 -5.00 -2.48
N PRO A 14 -14.64 -5.24 -3.37
CA PRO A 14 -14.71 -6.48 -4.11
C PRO A 14 -13.50 -6.58 -5.04
N THR A 15 -12.86 -7.73 -5.05
CA THR A 15 -11.78 -8.01 -6.01
C THR A 15 -12.36 -8.36 -7.37
N ARG A 16 -11.77 -7.87 -8.45
CA ARG A 16 -12.19 -8.19 -9.83
C ARG A 16 -12.03 -9.68 -10.16
N ARG A 17 -11.10 -10.35 -9.45
CA ARG A 17 -10.78 -11.76 -9.60
C ARG A 17 -10.19 -12.30 -8.32
N VAL A 18 -10.25 -13.61 -8.14
CA VAL A 18 -9.51 -14.28 -7.06
C VAL A 18 -8.03 -14.25 -7.42
N HIS A 19 -7.21 -13.69 -6.55
CA HIS A 19 -5.76 -13.69 -6.71
C HIS A 19 -5.14 -14.37 -5.50
N GLN A 20 -4.40 -15.44 -5.75
CA GLN A 20 -3.82 -16.29 -4.72
C GLN A 20 -2.32 -16.49 -4.95
N TRP A 21 -1.58 -16.58 -3.86
CA TRP A 21 -0.19 -17.03 -3.85
C TRP A 21 0.04 -17.99 -2.68
N ALA A 22 1.18 -18.69 -2.66
CA ALA A 22 1.43 -19.80 -1.75
C ALA A 22 1.26 -19.48 -0.25
N SER A 23 1.57 -18.27 0.18
CA SER A 23 1.46 -17.85 1.59
C SER A 23 0.18 -17.10 1.94
N LEU A 24 -0.72 -16.87 0.97
CA LEU A 24 -1.97 -16.13 1.23
C LEU A 24 -3.03 -17.07 1.80
N THR A 25 -3.45 -16.84 3.03
CA THR A 25 -4.48 -17.62 3.70
C THR A 25 -5.83 -16.88 3.78
N THR A 26 -5.85 -15.58 3.48
CA THR A 26 -7.05 -14.75 3.56
C THR A 26 -7.32 -14.01 2.27
N PRO A 27 -8.60 -13.78 1.92
CA PRO A 27 -8.95 -12.94 0.78
C PRO A 27 -8.36 -11.54 0.91
N ILE A 28 -7.78 -11.02 -0.19
CA ILE A 28 -7.40 -9.60 -0.32
C ILE A 28 -8.64 -8.72 -0.51
N GLY A 29 -8.49 -7.41 -0.42
CA GLY A 29 -9.57 -6.44 -0.66
C GLY A 29 -10.00 -5.66 0.57
N VAL A 30 -9.27 -5.80 1.68
CA VAL A 30 -9.47 -4.98 2.88
C VAL A 30 -8.34 -3.98 2.99
N TYR A 31 -8.69 -2.72 3.21
CA TYR A 31 -7.76 -1.59 3.29
C TYR A 31 -8.17 -0.65 4.40
N VAL A 32 -7.24 0.18 4.87
CA VAL A 32 -7.54 1.33 5.71
C VAL A 32 -7.10 2.59 4.96
N ILE A 33 -8.07 3.38 4.55
CA ILE A 33 -7.81 4.71 3.96
C ILE A 33 -7.49 5.68 5.08
N ILE A 34 -6.51 6.55 4.83
CA ILE A 34 -6.06 7.56 5.77
C ILE A 34 -6.29 8.94 5.17
N LYS A 35 -6.87 9.83 5.98
CA LYS A 35 -6.95 11.26 5.69
C LYS A 35 -6.12 12.03 6.70
N LEU A 36 -5.04 12.63 6.23
CA LEU A 36 -4.17 13.49 7.02
C LEU A 36 -4.64 14.93 6.85
N HIS A 37 -5.26 15.47 7.88
CA HIS A 37 -5.80 16.84 7.92
C HIS A 37 -4.76 17.83 8.41
N THR A 38 -4.79 19.05 7.85
CA THR A 38 -3.86 20.12 8.23
C THR A 38 -4.59 21.39 8.69
N ASP A 39 -3.88 22.28 9.37
CA ASP A 39 -4.35 23.60 9.80
C ASP A 39 -4.64 24.58 8.65
N GLN A 40 -4.24 24.21 7.43
CA GLN A 40 -4.53 25.00 6.21
C GLN A 40 -5.75 24.45 5.43
N GLY A 41 -6.48 23.50 5.98
CA GLY A 41 -7.65 22.88 5.34
C GLY A 41 -7.31 21.88 4.24
N LEU A 42 -6.03 21.65 3.95
CA LEU A 42 -5.60 20.63 3.00
C LEU A 42 -5.68 19.24 3.64
N VAL A 43 -6.02 18.23 2.82
CA VAL A 43 -6.11 16.82 3.23
C VAL A 43 -5.25 15.97 2.32
N GLY A 44 -4.32 15.23 2.92
CA GLY A 44 -3.55 14.18 2.25
C GLY A 44 -4.23 12.83 2.37
N LEU A 45 -4.14 12.03 1.33
CA LEU A 45 -4.70 10.67 1.26
C LEU A 45 -3.60 9.63 1.25
N GLY A 46 -3.78 8.58 2.03
CA GLY A 46 -2.93 7.39 2.07
C GLY A 46 -3.75 6.11 2.21
N GLU A 47 -3.13 4.98 1.98
CA GLU A 47 -3.76 3.67 2.06
C GLU A 47 -2.82 2.66 2.74
N ALA A 48 -3.34 1.91 3.69
CA ALA A 48 -2.68 0.75 4.27
C ALA A 48 -3.32 -0.53 3.72
N PRO A 49 -2.58 -1.37 2.96
CA PRO A 49 -3.02 -2.72 2.62
C PRO A 49 -2.88 -3.61 3.86
N VAL A 50 -4.00 -3.98 4.47
CA VAL A 50 -3.99 -4.75 5.72
C VAL A 50 -3.87 -6.24 5.43
N LEU A 51 -2.65 -6.76 5.47
CA LEU A 51 -2.32 -8.16 5.21
C LEU A 51 -1.80 -8.81 6.50
N LYS A 52 -2.67 -9.59 7.17
CA LYS A 52 -2.30 -10.29 8.42
C LYS A 52 -1.30 -11.41 8.21
N ASP A 53 -1.25 -11.96 6.99
CA ASP A 53 -0.42 -13.12 6.62
C ASP A 53 0.93 -12.71 6.01
N TRP A 54 1.23 -11.41 6.01
CA TRP A 54 2.45 -10.88 5.41
C TRP A 54 2.98 -9.70 6.23
N GLY A 55 4.22 -9.78 6.67
CA GLY A 55 4.88 -8.69 7.40
C GLY A 55 6.21 -9.10 8.01
N GLY A 56 7.02 -8.10 8.34
CA GLY A 56 8.36 -8.28 8.86
C GLY A 56 9.35 -8.81 7.83
N ASP A 57 10.55 -9.15 8.30
CA ASP A 57 11.59 -9.70 7.44
C ASP A 57 11.13 -11.03 6.81
N TYR A 58 11.32 -11.14 5.51
CA TYR A 58 10.87 -12.28 4.71
C TYR A 58 9.35 -12.55 4.76
N GLY A 59 8.54 -11.57 5.20
CA GLY A 59 7.09 -11.70 5.31
C GLY A 59 6.60 -12.74 6.32
N LYS A 60 7.37 -13.01 7.39
CA LYS A 60 7.12 -14.15 8.29
C LYS A 60 6.80 -13.78 9.73
N TYR A 61 7.10 -12.56 10.18
CA TYR A 61 7.12 -12.28 11.61
C TYR A 61 5.88 -11.62 12.16
N TYR A 62 5.23 -10.77 11.39
CA TYR A 62 3.99 -10.10 11.79
C TYR A 62 3.21 -9.63 10.58
N GLY A 63 1.91 -9.45 10.76
CA GLY A 63 1.02 -8.84 9.78
C GLY A 63 0.17 -7.77 10.44
N GLU A 64 -0.53 -7.01 9.62
CA GLU A 64 -1.44 -5.98 10.09
C GLU A 64 -2.89 -6.33 9.73
N THR A 65 -3.82 -6.03 10.62
CA THR A 65 -5.26 -6.16 10.42
C THR A 65 -5.91 -4.79 10.43
N PRO A 66 -7.15 -4.63 9.93
CA PRO A 66 -7.84 -3.33 10.03
C PRO A 66 -7.87 -2.78 11.46
N GLN A 67 -8.09 -3.65 12.44
CA GLN A 67 -8.18 -3.28 13.86
C GLN A 67 -6.82 -2.80 14.39
N THR A 68 -5.74 -3.54 14.12
CA THR A 68 -4.40 -3.14 14.56
C THR A 68 -3.97 -1.86 13.87
N THR A 69 -4.23 -1.71 12.56
CA THR A 69 -3.91 -0.50 11.80
C THR A 69 -4.64 0.72 12.36
N VAL A 70 -5.96 0.60 12.59
CA VAL A 70 -6.77 1.70 13.17
C VAL A 70 -6.26 2.07 14.56
N HIS A 71 -6.01 1.09 15.43
CA HIS A 71 -5.48 1.33 16.78
C HIS A 71 -4.11 2.01 16.73
N ILE A 72 -3.15 1.48 15.99
CA ILE A 72 -1.79 2.03 15.91
C ILE A 72 -1.80 3.46 15.37
N ILE A 73 -2.61 3.74 14.36
CA ILE A 73 -2.68 5.09 13.79
C ILE A 73 -3.38 6.05 14.74
N ASN A 74 -4.56 5.70 15.26
CA ASN A 74 -5.37 6.62 16.05
C ASN A 74 -4.80 6.89 17.44
N ASP A 75 -4.32 5.83 18.11
CA ASP A 75 -3.98 5.92 19.54
C ASP A 75 -2.48 6.14 19.78
N ILE A 76 -1.63 5.86 18.79
CA ILE A 76 -0.17 5.98 18.93
C ILE A 76 0.42 7.00 17.96
N LEU A 77 0.22 6.83 16.64
CA LEU A 77 0.89 7.66 15.66
C LEU A 77 0.26 9.04 15.52
N SER A 78 -1.07 9.13 15.47
CA SER A 78 -1.77 10.42 15.32
C SER A 78 -1.47 11.41 16.48
N PRO A 79 -1.49 10.99 17.76
CA PRO A 79 -1.05 11.86 18.86
C PRO A 79 0.41 12.30 18.74
N ALA A 80 1.32 11.42 18.35
CA ALA A 80 2.74 11.71 18.19
C ALA A 80 3.02 12.71 17.06
N LEU A 81 2.19 12.71 16.02
CA LEU A 81 2.37 13.54 14.82
C LEU A 81 1.54 14.83 14.85
N LYS A 82 0.61 14.99 15.77
CA LYS A 82 -0.20 16.20 15.89
C LYS A 82 0.67 17.43 16.11
N GLY A 83 0.45 18.48 15.32
CA GLY A 83 1.21 19.73 15.36
C GLY A 83 2.53 19.69 14.60
N GLN A 84 2.96 18.54 14.08
CA GLN A 84 4.16 18.44 13.24
C GLN A 84 3.90 18.97 11.84
N ASP A 85 4.96 19.36 11.16
CA ASP A 85 4.91 19.79 9.75
C ASP A 85 5.09 18.57 8.83
N PRO A 86 4.08 18.21 7.99
CA PRO A 86 4.16 17.05 7.11
C PRO A 86 5.23 17.16 6.03
N SER A 87 5.80 18.34 5.76
CA SER A 87 6.91 18.50 4.82
C SER A 87 8.26 18.02 5.37
N ARG A 88 8.33 17.74 6.68
CA ARG A 88 9.55 17.26 7.35
C ARG A 88 9.58 15.72 7.39
N PHE A 89 9.62 15.09 6.21
CA PHE A 89 9.49 13.65 6.02
C PHE A 89 10.37 12.84 6.97
N GLU A 90 11.69 13.08 6.98
CA GLU A 90 12.64 12.34 7.82
C GLU A 90 12.36 12.50 9.32
N SER A 91 11.98 13.73 9.75
CA SER A 91 11.63 13.98 11.15
C SER A 91 10.39 13.21 11.55
N ILE A 92 9.40 13.11 10.66
CA ILE A 92 8.17 12.36 10.91
C ILE A 92 8.44 10.86 10.94
N HIS A 93 9.27 10.34 10.02
CA HIS A 93 9.70 8.93 10.05
C HIS A 93 10.37 8.61 11.40
N ALA A 94 11.31 9.44 11.86
CA ALA A 94 11.95 9.24 13.15
C ALA A 94 10.97 9.28 14.33
N LEU A 95 9.96 10.16 14.30
CA LEU A 95 8.90 10.22 15.31
C LEU A 95 8.02 8.97 15.29
N MET A 96 7.62 8.50 14.12
CA MET A 96 6.85 7.25 13.97
C MET A 96 7.63 6.05 14.51
N ASP A 97 8.93 5.95 14.18
CA ASP A 97 9.78 4.85 14.64
C ASP A 97 10.09 4.89 16.13
N LYS A 98 10.11 6.10 16.71
CA LYS A 98 10.21 6.28 18.17
C LYS A 98 8.91 5.91 18.87
N ALA A 99 7.76 6.27 18.30
CA ALA A 99 6.44 6.04 18.90
C ALA A 99 6.08 4.55 18.94
N VAL A 100 6.36 3.81 17.87
CA VAL A 100 6.10 2.37 17.80
C VAL A 100 7.06 1.66 16.86
N LYS A 101 7.56 0.48 17.26
CA LYS A 101 8.37 -0.38 16.41
C LYS A 101 7.50 -1.23 15.49
N GLY A 102 7.97 -1.48 14.26
CA GLY A 102 7.21 -2.24 13.25
C GLY A 102 6.09 -1.43 12.59
N TYR A 103 5.00 -2.10 12.23
CA TYR A 103 3.81 -1.54 11.58
C TYR A 103 4.11 -0.75 10.30
N PRO A 104 4.80 -1.37 9.33
CA PRO A 104 5.23 -0.67 8.11
C PRO A 104 4.05 -0.20 7.25
N TYR A 105 2.92 -0.92 7.23
CA TYR A 105 1.75 -0.50 6.45
C TYR A 105 1.11 0.76 7.01
N CYS A 106 1.00 0.87 8.35
CA CYS A 106 0.54 2.09 9.01
C CYS A 106 1.42 3.29 8.66
N LYS A 107 2.74 3.11 8.76
CA LYS A 107 3.73 4.17 8.50
C LYS A 107 3.77 4.56 7.03
N ALA A 108 3.74 3.59 6.11
CA ALA A 108 3.70 3.83 4.67
C ALA A 108 2.44 4.59 4.24
N ALA A 109 1.28 4.30 4.87
CA ALA A 109 0.05 5.02 4.58
C ALA A 109 0.13 6.49 5.02
N ILE A 110 0.73 6.77 6.19
CA ILE A 110 0.97 8.15 6.65
C ILE A 110 1.97 8.84 5.73
N ASP A 111 3.05 8.18 5.36
CA ASP A 111 4.06 8.69 4.43
C ASP A 111 3.45 9.08 3.07
N THR A 112 2.65 8.20 2.48
CA THR A 112 1.92 8.49 1.24
C THR A 112 1.00 9.72 1.40
N ALA A 113 0.28 9.82 2.52
CA ALA A 113 -0.58 10.97 2.81
C ALA A 113 0.21 12.27 2.99
N MET A 114 1.44 12.20 3.51
CA MET A 114 2.33 13.37 3.60
C MET A 114 2.76 13.85 2.21
N TYR A 115 3.21 12.96 1.32
CA TYR A 115 3.53 13.33 -0.07
C TYR A 115 2.34 13.95 -0.80
N ASP A 116 1.14 13.40 -0.61
CA ASP A 116 -0.07 13.93 -1.23
C ASP A 116 -0.41 15.34 -0.71
N VAL A 117 -0.39 15.57 0.60
CA VAL A 117 -0.74 16.89 1.16
C VAL A 117 0.33 17.94 0.86
N VAL A 118 1.61 17.58 0.87
CA VAL A 118 2.71 18.51 0.55
C VAL A 118 2.67 18.84 -0.95
N GLY A 119 2.43 17.87 -1.82
CA GLY A 119 2.23 18.11 -3.25
C GLY A 119 1.07 19.08 -3.52
N LYS A 120 -0.05 18.90 -2.84
CA LYS A 120 -1.20 19.82 -2.90
C LYS A 120 -0.85 21.23 -2.39
N ALA A 121 -0.12 21.33 -1.28
CA ALA A 121 0.28 22.62 -0.72
C ALA A 121 1.23 23.39 -1.64
N LEU A 122 2.10 22.69 -2.36
CA LEU A 122 3.05 23.29 -3.32
C LEU A 122 2.48 23.38 -4.75
N ASN A 123 1.27 22.85 -4.96
CA ASN A 123 0.64 22.72 -6.29
C ASN A 123 1.53 21.98 -7.31
N VAL A 124 2.18 20.91 -6.86
CA VAL A 124 3.01 20.04 -7.69
C VAL A 124 2.62 18.58 -7.51
N PRO A 125 2.78 17.72 -8.52
CA PRO A 125 2.52 16.29 -8.38
C PRO A 125 3.58 15.65 -7.47
N ALA A 126 3.22 14.55 -6.78
CA ALA A 126 4.10 13.88 -5.82
C ALA A 126 5.47 13.46 -6.40
N TYR A 127 5.54 13.11 -7.68
CA TYR A 127 6.81 12.74 -8.32
C TYR A 127 7.83 13.89 -8.33
N GLN A 128 7.40 15.16 -8.29
CA GLN A 128 8.31 16.31 -8.18
C GLN A 128 9.02 16.33 -6.82
N LEU A 129 8.34 15.88 -5.75
CA LEU A 129 8.91 15.75 -4.42
C LEU A 129 9.90 14.57 -4.32
N LEU A 130 9.82 13.63 -5.27
CA LEU A 130 10.64 12.41 -5.35
C LEU A 130 11.80 12.53 -6.35
N GLY A 131 12.11 13.73 -6.82
CA GLY A 131 13.25 13.98 -7.72
C GLY A 131 12.88 14.26 -9.18
N GLY A 132 11.59 14.34 -9.50
CA GLY A 132 11.09 14.74 -10.81
C GLY A 132 10.60 13.60 -11.70
N LEU A 133 10.11 13.96 -12.89
CA LEU A 133 9.55 13.01 -13.86
C LEU A 133 10.67 12.28 -14.61
N PHE A 134 10.80 10.97 -14.35
CA PHE A 134 11.74 10.13 -15.11
C PHE A 134 11.06 9.43 -16.30
N ARG A 135 9.79 9.01 -16.13
CA ARG A 135 9.02 8.34 -17.19
C ARG A 135 7.58 8.82 -17.19
N GLU A 136 7.06 9.16 -18.35
CA GLU A 136 5.65 9.53 -18.53
C GLU A 136 4.71 8.32 -18.47
N ARG A 137 5.22 7.14 -18.85
CA ARG A 137 4.46 5.88 -18.85
C ARG A 137 5.31 4.75 -18.34
N ILE A 138 4.70 3.91 -17.49
CA ILE A 138 5.33 2.72 -16.95
C ILE A 138 4.59 1.50 -17.50
N PRO A 139 5.28 0.59 -18.25
CA PRO A 139 4.67 -0.67 -18.65
C PRO A 139 4.31 -1.51 -17.42
N ILE A 140 3.12 -2.06 -17.42
CA ILE A 140 2.68 -2.96 -16.35
C ILE A 140 2.93 -4.41 -16.70
N ALA A 141 3.20 -5.23 -15.69
CA ALA A 141 3.16 -6.68 -15.78
C ALA A 141 1.83 -7.18 -15.21
N HIS A 142 1.16 -8.07 -15.92
CA HIS A 142 -0.01 -8.78 -15.42
C HIS A 142 0.45 -9.98 -14.58
N SER A 143 0.07 -10.02 -13.31
CA SER A 143 0.45 -11.12 -12.42
C SER A 143 -0.64 -12.18 -12.39
N LEU A 144 -0.35 -13.39 -12.87
CA LEU A 144 -1.21 -14.54 -12.70
C LEU A 144 -1.06 -15.09 -11.27
N GLY A 145 -2.17 -15.36 -10.60
CA GLY A 145 -2.20 -16.06 -9.33
C GLY A 145 -2.01 -17.57 -9.51
N LEU A 146 -1.97 -18.30 -8.39
CA LEU A 146 -2.04 -19.77 -8.42
C LEU A 146 -3.46 -20.17 -8.84
N MET A 147 -3.58 -20.88 -9.96
CA MET A 147 -4.86 -21.32 -10.52
C MET A 147 -4.65 -22.52 -11.48
N GLU A 148 -5.74 -23.13 -11.94
CA GLU A 148 -5.67 -24.19 -12.94
C GLU A 148 -5.07 -23.69 -14.27
N ILE A 149 -4.33 -24.57 -14.99
CA ILE A 149 -3.57 -24.22 -16.20
C ILE A 149 -4.46 -23.55 -17.24
N ASP A 150 -5.61 -24.15 -17.55
CA ASP A 150 -6.54 -23.60 -18.55
C ASP A 150 -7.00 -22.17 -18.20
N LYS A 151 -7.24 -21.91 -16.90
CA LYS A 151 -7.61 -20.56 -16.42
C LYS A 151 -6.45 -19.59 -16.54
N ALA A 152 -5.22 -20.03 -16.23
CA ALA A 152 -4.02 -19.22 -16.36
C ALA A 152 -3.76 -18.83 -17.81
N VAL A 153 -3.91 -19.79 -18.75
CA VAL A 153 -3.78 -19.54 -20.18
C VAL A 153 -4.85 -18.55 -20.66
N ALA A 154 -6.11 -18.77 -20.29
CA ALA A 154 -7.22 -17.89 -20.68
C ALA A 154 -6.99 -16.45 -20.16
N GLU A 155 -6.58 -16.30 -18.91
CA GLU A 155 -6.28 -15.00 -18.30
C GLU A 155 -5.07 -14.33 -18.96
N ALA A 156 -4.01 -15.08 -19.30
CA ALA A 156 -2.84 -14.57 -20.01
C ALA A 156 -3.20 -14.08 -21.42
N LEU A 157 -4.03 -14.83 -22.16
CA LEU A 157 -4.51 -14.44 -23.49
C LEU A 157 -5.38 -13.18 -23.43
N GLN A 158 -6.24 -13.06 -22.43
CA GLN A 158 -7.02 -11.84 -22.21
C GLN A 158 -6.09 -10.64 -21.93
N ALA A 159 -5.13 -10.77 -21.02
CA ALA A 159 -4.17 -9.71 -20.72
C ALA A 159 -3.38 -9.29 -21.97
N LYS A 160 -2.97 -10.25 -22.80
CA LYS A 160 -2.33 -9.99 -24.10
C LYS A 160 -3.23 -9.20 -25.05
N ALA A 161 -4.51 -9.57 -25.14
CA ALA A 161 -5.49 -8.85 -25.96
C ALA A 161 -5.72 -7.42 -25.47
N GLU A 162 -5.62 -7.16 -24.17
CA GLU A 162 -5.66 -5.83 -23.55
C GLU A 162 -4.36 -5.03 -23.73
N GLY A 163 -3.35 -5.58 -24.42
CA GLY A 163 -2.09 -4.90 -24.74
C GLY A 163 -0.98 -5.07 -23.70
N VAL A 164 -1.16 -5.92 -22.69
CA VAL A 164 -0.11 -6.23 -21.71
C VAL A 164 0.99 -7.07 -22.39
N LYS A 165 2.24 -6.65 -22.21
CA LYS A 165 3.41 -7.29 -22.85
C LYS A 165 4.21 -8.20 -21.91
N THR A 166 3.95 -8.13 -20.61
CA THR A 166 4.69 -8.88 -19.60
C THR A 166 3.74 -9.62 -18.69
N ILE A 167 3.89 -10.93 -18.61
CA ILE A 167 3.15 -11.79 -17.69
C ILE A 167 4.10 -12.23 -16.57
N LYS A 168 3.67 -12.06 -15.32
CA LYS A 168 4.35 -12.58 -14.13
C LYS A 168 3.63 -13.81 -13.63
N LEU A 169 4.29 -14.96 -13.69
CA LEU A 169 3.75 -16.23 -13.18
C LEU A 169 4.05 -16.39 -11.69
N LYS A 170 3.15 -17.05 -10.99
CA LYS A 170 3.35 -17.57 -9.63
C LYS A 170 3.55 -19.08 -9.74
N GLY A 171 4.71 -19.56 -9.31
CA GLY A 171 5.08 -20.98 -9.31
C GLY A 171 5.72 -21.38 -7.99
N GLY A 172 6.24 -22.63 -7.91
CA GLY A 172 6.98 -23.17 -6.76
C GLY A 172 6.15 -24.04 -5.81
N VAL A 173 4.90 -24.37 -6.18
CA VAL A 173 4.07 -25.31 -5.42
C VAL A 173 4.18 -26.72 -5.97
N ASP A 174 4.14 -26.88 -7.28
CA ASP A 174 4.31 -28.15 -8.00
C ASP A 174 5.22 -27.92 -9.21
N GLN A 175 6.45 -28.40 -9.13
CA GLN A 175 7.48 -28.20 -10.16
C GLN A 175 7.09 -28.80 -11.51
N LYS A 176 6.37 -29.93 -11.53
CA LYS A 176 5.93 -30.55 -12.79
C LYS A 176 4.91 -29.66 -13.49
N ARG A 177 3.93 -29.21 -12.73
CA ARG A 177 2.87 -28.33 -13.20
C ARG A 177 3.38 -26.94 -13.64
N ASP A 178 4.42 -26.43 -12.97
CA ASP A 178 4.99 -25.12 -13.29
C ASP A 178 5.74 -25.11 -14.65
N VAL A 179 6.07 -26.28 -15.19
CA VAL A 179 6.79 -26.45 -16.48
C VAL A 179 5.87 -26.75 -17.65
N GLU A 180 4.67 -27.29 -17.40
CA GLU A 180 3.61 -27.48 -18.40
C GLU A 180 3.01 -26.15 -18.86
#